data_40b3aa53f89464f15ba3c0d84164de8f
#
_entry.id   40b3aa53f89464f15ba3c0d84164de8f
#
_cell.length_a   1.000
_cell.length_b   1.000
_cell.length_c   1.000
_cell.angle_alpha   90.00
_cell.angle_beta   90.00
_cell.angle_gamma   90.00
#
_symmetry.space_group_name_H-M   'P 1'
#
loop_
_entity.id
_entity.type
_entity.pdbx_description
1 polymer ?
#
loop_
_entity_poly.entity_id
_entity_poly.type
_entity_poly.pdbx_seq_one_letter_code
_entity_poly.pdbx_strand_id
1 'polypeptide(L)'
;DDYSAGHITTDEAREIIEDIDKALGNETFRFHPGVSYRHLMVWHGGVAEVETTPPHDITGQPVQSYLDRMTPHSELLDLMERAVPVLESHPVNKARVEKGNKPATHIWFWGQGHAPELEAFEKRTGVTGAIISAVDLLRGIGVYVGLEVIRVPGATGYFDTDYRAKAEYAVSALENVDFV
;
A
#
# COMPACT_ATOMS: atom_id res chain seq x y z
N ASP A 1 -16.35 -0.52 10.32
CA ASP A 1 -15.15 -0.25 9.54
C ASP A 1 -15.21 -0.95 8.17
N ASP A 2 -14.71 -0.29 7.14
CA ASP A 2 -14.54 -0.80 5.77
C ASP A 2 -13.17 -0.31 5.24
N TYR A 3 -12.14 -1.15 5.41
CA TYR A 3 -10.77 -0.81 5.05
C TYR A 3 -10.56 -0.57 3.55
N SER A 4 -11.49 -1.02 2.70
CA SER A 4 -11.38 -0.89 1.24
C SER A 4 -11.96 0.41 0.68
N ALA A 5 -12.57 1.26 1.53
CA ALA A 5 -13.36 2.44 1.11
C ALA A 5 -14.36 2.09 0.00
N GLY A 6 -15.10 0.97 0.14
CA GLY A 6 -16.02 0.47 -0.88
C GLY A 6 -15.32 0.09 -2.18
N HIS A 7 -14.18 -0.59 -2.09
CA HIS A 7 -13.34 -1.00 -3.22
C HIS A 7 -12.94 0.18 -4.13
N ILE A 8 -12.37 1.22 -3.53
CA ILE A 8 -11.87 2.38 -4.26
C ILE A 8 -10.86 1.95 -5.34
N THR A 9 -10.96 2.53 -6.53
CA THR A 9 -10.02 2.22 -7.61
C THR A 9 -8.65 2.86 -7.37
N THR A 10 -7.61 2.34 -8.04
CA THR A 10 -6.25 2.89 -7.92
C THR A 10 -6.18 4.35 -8.37
N ASP A 11 -6.88 4.70 -9.45
CA ASP A 11 -6.85 6.07 -9.99
C ASP A 11 -7.57 7.05 -9.05
N GLU A 12 -8.76 6.70 -8.54
CA GLU A 12 -9.48 7.50 -7.54
C GLU A 12 -8.65 7.71 -6.28
N ALA A 13 -8.03 6.64 -5.77
CA ALA A 13 -7.23 6.71 -4.56
C ALA A 13 -5.93 7.49 -4.76
N ARG A 14 -5.32 7.42 -5.95
CA ARG A 14 -4.14 8.21 -6.30
C ARG A 14 -4.40 9.70 -6.18
N GLU A 15 -5.48 10.20 -6.79
CA GLU A 15 -5.85 11.61 -6.70
C GLU A 15 -6.03 12.05 -5.25
N ILE A 16 -6.73 11.24 -4.44
CA ILE A 16 -6.93 11.52 -3.01
C ILE A 16 -5.60 11.59 -2.25
N ILE A 17 -4.72 10.62 -2.43
CA ILE A 17 -3.46 10.56 -1.68
C ILE A 17 -2.49 11.65 -2.10
N GLU A 18 -2.46 12.01 -3.39
CA GLU A 18 -1.68 13.16 -3.86
C GLU A 18 -2.16 14.48 -3.25
N ASP A 19 -3.47 14.65 -3.08
CA ASP A 19 -4.03 15.84 -2.44
C ASP A 19 -3.86 15.80 -0.89
N ILE A 20 -3.88 14.63 -0.26
CA ILE A 20 -3.46 14.46 1.14
C ILE A 20 -1.98 14.86 1.30
N ASP A 21 -1.08 14.43 0.40
CA ASP A 21 0.34 14.82 0.47
C ASP A 21 0.52 16.33 0.31
N LYS A 22 -0.22 16.97 -0.61
CA LYS A 22 -0.19 18.43 -0.77
C LYS A 22 -0.69 19.19 0.46
N ALA A 23 -1.73 18.67 1.14
CA ALA A 23 -2.37 19.32 2.26
C ALA A 23 -1.64 19.09 3.60
N LEU A 24 -1.12 17.88 3.83
CA LEU A 24 -0.57 17.44 5.10
C LEU A 24 0.91 17.07 5.03
N GLY A 25 1.43 16.79 3.82
CA GLY A 25 2.83 16.44 3.60
C GLY A 25 3.78 17.59 3.92
N ASN A 26 4.94 17.25 4.44
CA ASN A 26 6.02 18.17 4.79
C ASN A 26 7.37 17.44 4.82
N GLU A 27 8.41 18.03 5.40
CA GLU A 27 9.73 17.39 5.52
C GLU A 27 9.73 16.14 6.40
N THR A 28 8.78 16.02 7.33
CA THR A 28 8.64 14.89 8.26
C THR A 28 7.74 13.79 7.70
N PHE A 29 6.63 14.15 7.06
CA PHE A 29 5.62 13.21 6.57
C PHE A 29 5.43 13.36 5.07
N ARG A 30 5.49 12.25 4.34
CA ARG A 30 5.19 12.20 2.91
C ARG A 30 4.26 11.04 2.61
N PHE A 31 3.26 11.29 1.79
CA PHE A 31 2.26 10.30 1.40
C PHE A 31 2.44 9.89 -0.05
N HIS A 32 2.50 8.60 -0.31
CA HIS A 32 2.74 8.04 -1.64
C HIS A 32 1.59 7.11 -2.04
N PRO A 33 0.94 7.36 -3.18
CA PRO A 33 -0.13 6.50 -3.66
C PRO A 33 0.40 5.11 -4.03
N GLY A 34 -0.32 4.09 -3.63
CA GLY A 34 -0.10 2.70 -4.01
C GLY A 34 -1.27 2.15 -4.83
N VAL A 35 -1.68 0.92 -4.57
CA VAL A 35 -2.73 0.24 -5.33
C VAL A 35 -4.03 0.21 -4.52
N SER A 36 -5.14 0.69 -5.13
CA SER A 36 -6.47 0.73 -4.55
C SER A 36 -6.44 1.45 -3.19
N TYR A 37 -6.85 0.82 -2.12
CA TYR A 37 -6.90 1.36 -0.76
C TYR A 37 -5.57 1.27 0.02
N ARG A 38 -4.48 0.80 -0.58
CA ARG A 38 -3.17 0.62 0.07
C ARG A 38 -2.18 1.66 -0.41
N HIS A 39 -1.59 2.39 0.53
CA HIS A 39 -0.68 3.50 0.26
C HIS A 39 0.51 3.44 1.23
N LEU A 40 1.51 4.24 1.00
CA LEU A 40 2.67 4.35 1.88
C LEU A 40 2.74 5.76 2.46
N MET A 41 2.94 5.86 3.77
CA MET A 41 3.39 7.08 4.42
C MET A 41 4.83 6.90 4.88
N VAL A 42 5.69 7.84 4.52
CA VAL A 42 7.08 7.91 5.00
C VAL A 42 7.14 8.93 6.13
N TRP A 43 7.62 8.49 7.29
CA TRP A 43 7.85 9.33 8.46
C TRP A 43 9.35 9.48 8.70
N HIS A 44 9.91 10.63 8.26
CA HIS A 44 11.32 10.94 8.44
C HIS A 44 11.63 11.24 9.91
N GLY A 45 12.58 10.50 10.48
CA GLY A 45 12.94 10.59 11.90
C GLY A 45 11.90 10.01 12.86
N GLY A 46 10.89 9.33 12.34
CA GLY A 46 9.88 8.64 13.15
C GLY A 46 10.38 7.35 13.78
N VAL A 47 9.50 6.68 14.49
CA VAL A 47 9.76 5.42 15.20
C VAL A 47 8.93 4.29 14.60
N ALA A 48 9.44 3.06 14.68
CA ALA A 48 8.72 1.87 14.24
C ALA A 48 7.90 1.22 15.37
N GLU A 49 8.19 1.56 16.62
CA GLU A 49 7.56 1.01 17.83
C GLU A 49 6.23 1.70 18.13
N VAL A 50 5.31 1.64 17.16
CA VAL A 50 3.93 2.17 17.30
C VAL A 50 2.97 0.99 17.36
N GLU A 51 2.08 0.97 18.34
CA GLU A 51 1.06 -0.08 18.41
C GLU A 51 -0.08 0.23 17.43
N THR A 52 -0.01 -0.34 16.24
CA THR A 52 -1.04 -0.22 15.20
C THR A 52 -1.74 -1.56 14.98
N THR A 53 -2.94 -1.52 14.42
CA THR A 53 -3.68 -2.73 14.08
C THR A 53 -4.10 -2.69 12.61
N PRO A 54 -3.86 -3.75 11.82
CA PRO A 54 -4.32 -3.81 10.44
C PRO A 54 -5.85 -3.66 10.36
N PRO A 55 -6.39 -2.77 9.51
CA PRO A 55 -7.82 -2.48 9.51
C PRO A 55 -8.68 -3.67 9.03
N HIS A 56 -8.11 -4.60 8.28
CA HIS A 56 -8.80 -5.82 7.86
C HIS A 56 -8.99 -6.83 8.99
N ASP A 57 -8.23 -6.76 10.08
CA ASP A 57 -8.38 -7.61 11.26
C ASP A 57 -9.52 -7.14 12.19
N ILE A 58 -9.97 -5.91 12.02
CA ILE A 58 -10.98 -5.27 12.86
C ILE A 58 -12.25 -4.84 12.11
N THR A 59 -12.47 -5.41 10.93
CA THR A 59 -13.64 -5.11 10.10
C THR A 59 -14.94 -5.33 10.89
N GLY A 60 -15.82 -4.31 10.87
CA GLY A 60 -17.09 -4.32 11.60
C GLY A 60 -16.99 -4.05 13.10
N GLN A 61 -15.80 -3.78 13.63
CA GLN A 61 -15.60 -3.45 15.04
C GLN A 61 -15.52 -1.92 15.27
N PRO A 62 -15.87 -1.41 16.47
CA PRO A 62 -15.57 -0.06 16.86
C PRO A 62 -14.07 0.20 16.89
N VAL A 63 -13.61 1.32 16.34
CA VAL A 63 -12.17 1.61 16.17
C VAL A 63 -11.51 2.31 17.35
N GLN A 64 -12.29 2.88 18.29
CA GLN A 64 -11.77 3.74 19.34
C GLN A 64 -10.66 3.10 20.17
N SER A 65 -10.86 1.87 20.64
CA SER A 65 -9.85 1.17 21.46
C SER A 65 -8.54 0.91 20.74
N TYR A 66 -8.54 0.89 19.41
CA TYR A 66 -7.33 0.74 18.58
C TYR A 66 -6.64 2.10 18.38
N LEU A 67 -7.40 3.19 18.25
CA LEU A 67 -6.85 4.55 18.21
C LEU A 67 -6.23 4.93 19.55
N ASP A 68 -6.83 4.53 20.68
CA ASP A 68 -6.31 4.80 22.01
C ASP A 68 -4.90 4.23 22.23
N ARG A 69 -4.55 3.12 21.57
CA ARG A 69 -3.20 2.53 21.62
C ARG A 69 -2.15 3.39 20.89
N MET A 70 -2.58 4.19 19.92
CA MET A 70 -1.72 5.11 19.19
C MET A 70 -1.48 6.42 19.94
N THR A 71 -2.14 6.65 21.08
CA THR A 71 -2.05 7.91 21.86
C THR A 71 -0.61 8.35 22.18
N PRO A 72 0.36 7.45 22.47
CA PRO A 72 1.76 7.86 22.65
C PRO A 72 2.37 8.57 21.43
N HIS A 73 1.76 8.42 20.24
CA HIS A 73 2.16 9.02 18.97
C HIS A 73 1.03 9.91 18.43
N SER A 74 0.70 10.96 19.20
CA SER A 74 -0.40 11.87 18.92
C SER A 74 -0.30 12.57 17.56
N GLU A 75 0.90 12.73 17.01
CA GLU A 75 1.15 13.24 15.67
C GLU A 75 0.51 12.41 14.55
N LEU A 76 0.43 11.07 14.73
CA LEU A 76 -0.26 10.20 13.78
C LEU A 76 -1.78 10.38 13.87
N LEU A 77 -2.31 10.50 15.10
CA LEU A 77 -3.73 10.79 15.31
C LEU A 77 -4.12 12.17 14.77
N ASP A 78 -3.28 13.19 14.98
CA ASP A 78 -3.46 14.53 14.39
C ASP A 78 -3.53 14.49 12.86
N LEU A 79 -2.63 13.73 12.22
CA LEU A 79 -2.67 13.54 10.77
C LEU A 79 -3.98 12.86 10.30
N MET A 80 -4.45 11.84 11.04
CA MET A 80 -5.72 11.18 10.73
C MET A 80 -6.90 12.14 10.83
N GLU A 81 -6.97 12.94 11.90
CA GLU A 81 -8.02 13.95 12.10
C GLU A 81 -7.99 15.04 11.04
N ARG A 82 -6.80 15.56 10.71
CA ARG A 82 -6.62 16.60 9.70
C ARG A 82 -6.89 16.10 8.27
N ALA A 83 -6.79 14.81 8.02
CA ALA A 83 -7.17 14.23 6.73
C ALA A 83 -8.69 14.25 6.51
N VAL A 84 -9.51 14.21 7.55
CA VAL A 84 -10.97 14.14 7.44
C VAL A 84 -11.55 15.27 6.58
N PRO A 85 -11.32 16.57 6.87
CA PRO A 85 -11.88 17.66 6.07
C PRO A 85 -11.37 17.66 4.61
N VAL A 86 -10.16 17.19 4.36
CA VAL A 86 -9.64 17.04 2.99
C VAL A 86 -10.46 15.98 2.26
N LEU A 87 -10.68 14.83 2.89
CA LEU A 87 -11.45 13.72 2.33
C LEU A 87 -12.93 14.09 2.12
N GLU A 88 -13.57 14.73 3.09
CA GLU A 88 -14.99 15.15 3.01
C GLU A 88 -15.25 16.11 1.85
N SER A 89 -14.33 17.03 1.60
CA SER A 89 -14.46 18.01 0.52
C SER A 89 -14.01 17.52 -0.84
N HIS A 90 -13.32 16.37 -0.92
CA HIS A 90 -12.63 15.89 -2.11
C HIS A 90 -13.58 15.59 -3.28
N PRO A 91 -13.29 16.07 -4.51
CA PRO A 91 -14.14 15.85 -5.68
C PRO A 91 -14.40 14.36 -5.99
N VAL A 92 -13.38 13.50 -5.85
CA VAL A 92 -13.51 12.06 -6.05
C VAL A 92 -14.55 11.46 -5.10
N ASN A 93 -14.52 11.82 -3.81
CA ASN A 93 -15.49 11.33 -2.84
C ASN A 93 -16.91 11.80 -3.15
N LYS A 94 -17.08 13.04 -3.57
CA LYS A 94 -18.39 13.57 -4.03
C LYS A 94 -18.91 12.77 -5.22
N ALA A 95 -18.08 12.56 -6.25
CA ALA A 95 -18.46 11.79 -7.43
C ALA A 95 -18.77 10.31 -7.08
N ARG A 96 -18.08 9.73 -6.10
CA ARG A 96 -18.37 8.38 -5.61
C ARG A 96 -19.75 8.31 -4.94
N VAL A 97 -20.05 9.26 -4.07
CA VAL A 97 -21.37 9.34 -3.38
C VAL A 97 -22.51 9.54 -4.41
N GLU A 98 -22.34 10.42 -5.41
CA GLU A 98 -23.31 10.62 -6.47
C GLU A 98 -23.60 9.34 -7.27
N LYS A 99 -22.59 8.44 -7.41
CA LYS A 99 -22.72 7.14 -8.06
C LYS A 99 -23.23 6.03 -7.13
N GLY A 100 -23.53 6.34 -5.87
CA GLY A 100 -23.95 5.37 -4.86
C GLY A 100 -22.82 4.52 -4.27
N ASN A 101 -21.56 4.91 -4.48
CA ASN A 101 -20.40 4.27 -3.89
C ASN A 101 -20.04 4.88 -2.53
N LYS A 102 -19.38 4.09 -1.67
CA LYS A 102 -18.87 4.60 -0.40
C LYS A 102 -17.69 5.55 -0.62
N PRO A 103 -17.63 6.70 0.07
CA PRO A 103 -16.46 7.57 0.06
C PRO A 103 -15.33 7.01 0.92
N ALA A 104 -14.10 7.43 0.66
CA ALA A 104 -12.99 7.30 1.61
C ALA A 104 -13.13 8.38 2.70
N THR A 105 -13.27 7.99 3.96
CA THR A 105 -13.57 8.91 5.07
C THR A 105 -12.37 9.19 5.97
N HIS A 106 -11.42 8.27 6.07
CA HIS A 106 -10.26 8.36 6.95
C HIS A 106 -9.04 7.71 6.29
N ILE A 107 -7.85 8.16 6.66
CA ILE A 107 -6.62 7.40 6.51
C ILE A 107 -6.41 6.55 7.76
N TRP A 108 -5.70 5.40 7.63
CA TRP A 108 -5.43 4.49 8.74
C TRP A 108 -3.99 4.01 8.66
N PHE A 109 -3.21 4.25 9.71
CA PHE A 109 -1.80 3.84 9.79
C PHE A 109 -1.67 2.43 10.36
N TRP A 110 -0.88 1.60 9.67
CA TRP A 110 -0.58 0.23 10.09
C TRP A 110 0.62 -0.33 9.32
N GLY A 111 1.19 -1.43 9.82
CA GLY A 111 2.25 -2.15 9.12
C GLY A 111 3.56 -1.35 9.03
N GLN A 112 3.85 -0.55 10.04
CA GLN A 112 5.04 0.28 10.12
C GLN A 112 6.31 -0.56 10.28
N GLY A 113 7.43 0.03 9.90
CA GLY A 113 8.77 -0.54 10.04
C GLY A 113 9.81 0.36 9.39
N HIS A 114 11.06 0.03 9.60
CA HIS A 114 12.16 0.65 8.88
C HIS A 114 12.40 -0.03 7.53
N ALA A 115 13.06 0.66 6.60
CA ALA A 115 13.50 0.04 5.35
C ALA A 115 14.41 -1.17 5.68
N PRO A 116 14.07 -2.38 5.20
CA PRO A 116 14.86 -3.56 5.53
C PRO A 116 16.20 -3.55 4.78
N GLU A 117 17.28 -3.94 5.48
CA GLU A 117 18.56 -4.24 4.87
C GLU A 117 18.60 -5.74 4.52
N LEU A 118 18.22 -6.07 3.29
CA LEU A 118 18.22 -7.47 2.81
C LEU A 118 19.45 -7.72 1.93
N GLU A 119 20.09 -8.87 2.13
CA GLU A 119 21.17 -9.28 1.24
C GLU A 119 20.62 -9.57 -0.16
N ALA A 120 21.34 -9.09 -1.19
CA ALA A 120 20.93 -9.33 -2.58
C ALA A 120 20.85 -10.83 -2.87
N PHE A 121 19.81 -11.23 -3.61
CA PHE A 121 19.54 -12.63 -3.95
C PHE A 121 20.73 -13.29 -4.67
N GLU A 122 21.27 -12.62 -5.67
CA GLU A 122 22.44 -13.11 -6.42
C GLU A 122 23.67 -13.30 -5.51
N LYS A 123 23.91 -12.35 -4.59
CA LYS A 123 25.03 -12.47 -3.65
C LYS A 123 24.88 -13.67 -2.71
N ARG A 124 23.64 -13.94 -2.27
CA ARG A 124 23.33 -15.04 -1.35
C ARG A 124 23.33 -16.40 -2.02
N THR A 125 22.87 -16.47 -3.27
CA THR A 125 22.61 -17.74 -3.97
C THR A 125 23.58 -18.05 -5.09
N GLY A 126 24.26 -17.04 -5.62
CA GLY A 126 25.16 -17.15 -6.80
C GLY A 126 24.44 -17.22 -8.14
N VAL A 127 23.10 -16.98 -8.17
CA VAL A 127 22.29 -16.99 -9.39
C VAL A 127 21.47 -15.71 -9.49
N THR A 128 21.21 -15.29 -10.73
CA THR A 128 20.32 -14.16 -11.03
C THR A 128 18.86 -14.61 -10.97
N GLY A 129 17.94 -13.68 -10.70
CA GLY A 129 16.54 -14.07 -10.56
C GLY A 129 15.53 -12.97 -10.89
N ALA A 130 14.32 -13.42 -11.18
CA ALA A 130 13.14 -12.55 -11.36
C ALA A 130 11.99 -12.99 -10.45
N ILE A 131 11.02 -12.09 -10.25
CA ILE A 131 9.80 -12.36 -9.50
C ILE A 131 8.57 -11.90 -10.27
N ILE A 132 7.55 -12.76 -10.33
CA ILE A 132 6.23 -12.46 -10.88
C ILE A 132 5.21 -12.49 -9.75
N SER A 133 4.60 -11.35 -9.46
CA SER A 133 3.51 -11.26 -8.50
C SER A 133 2.56 -10.12 -8.85
N ALA A 134 1.27 -10.29 -8.56
CA ALA A 134 0.30 -9.19 -8.54
C ALA A 134 0.31 -8.45 -7.18
N VAL A 135 0.89 -9.06 -6.13
CA VAL A 135 0.90 -8.53 -4.77
C VAL A 135 2.11 -7.61 -4.57
N ASP A 136 1.86 -6.37 -4.18
CA ASP A 136 2.91 -5.35 -4.04
C ASP A 136 3.95 -5.69 -2.98
N LEU A 137 3.56 -6.36 -1.89
CA LEU A 137 4.48 -6.85 -0.86
C LEU A 137 5.57 -7.74 -1.46
N LEU A 138 5.19 -8.71 -2.29
CA LEU A 138 6.16 -9.62 -2.93
C LEU A 138 7.02 -8.90 -3.97
N ARG A 139 6.44 -7.96 -4.73
CA ARG A 139 7.21 -7.11 -5.63
C ARG A 139 8.22 -6.25 -4.88
N GLY A 140 7.80 -5.66 -3.76
CA GLY A 140 8.66 -4.86 -2.89
C GLY A 140 9.84 -5.67 -2.34
N ILE A 141 9.60 -6.88 -1.86
CA ILE A 141 10.67 -7.80 -1.43
C ILE A 141 11.61 -8.07 -2.61
N GLY A 142 11.06 -8.36 -3.80
CA GLY A 142 11.86 -8.55 -5.01
C GLY A 142 12.81 -7.39 -5.30
N VAL A 143 12.31 -6.14 -5.22
CA VAL A 143 13.15 -4.94 -5.38
C VAL A 143 14.25 -4.89 -4.33
N TYR A 144 13.93 -5.13 -3.05
CA TYR A 144 14.91 -5.06 -1.97
C TYR A 144 16.02 -6.11 -2.07
N VAL A 145 15.72 -7.29 -2.59
CA VAL A 145 16.72 -8.35 -2.79
C VAL A 145 17.35 -8.34 -4.20
N GLY A 146 17.02 -7.35 -5.03
CA GLY A 146 17.63 -7.19 -6.35
C GLY A 146 17.12 -8.15 -7.42
N LEU A 147 15.91 -8.74 -7.25
CA LEU A 147 15.26 -9.52 -8.30
C LEU A 147 14.64 -8.60 -9.35
N GLU A 148 14.63 -9.03 -10.61
CA GLU A 148 13.86 -8.38 -11.66
C GLU A 148 12.35 -8.53 -11.37
N VAL A 149 11.61 -7.43 -11.28
CA VAL A 149 10.16 -7.46 -11.05
C VAL A 149 9.41 -7.43 -12.36
N ILE A 150 8.88 -8.58 -12.77
CA ILE A 150 8.14 -8.74 -14.02
C ILE A 150 6.65 -8.46 -13.78
N ARG A 151 6.11 -7.49 -14.53
CA ARG A 151 4.69 -7.16 -14.51
C ARG A 151 3.96 -7.90 -15.62
N VAL A 152 3.08 -8.81 -15.27
CA VAL A 152 2.30 -9.61 -16.22
C VAL A 152 0.91 -9.00 -16.36
N PRO A 153 0.48 -8.57 -17.56
CA PRO A 153 -0.90 -8.15 -17.82
C PRO A 153 -1.88 -9.28 -17.45
N GLY A 154 -2.98 -8.92 -16.78
CA GLY A 154 -3.97 -9.90 -16.31
C GLY A 154 -3.59 -10.67 -15.04
N ALA A 155 -2.43 -10.40 -14.43
CA ALA A 155 -2.11 -10.93 -13.10
C ALA A 155 -2.85 -10.11 -12.04
N THR A 156 -3.91 -10.68 -11.46
CA THR A 156 -4.79 -10.00 -10.48
C THR A 156 -4.49 -10.37 -9.02
N GLY A 157 -3.76 -11.46 -8.77
CA GLY A 157 -3.54 -12.00 -7.43
C GLY A 157 -4.77 -12.71 -6.85
N TYR A 158 -5.81 -12.93 -7.67
CA TYR A 158 -7.05 -13.60 -7.31
C TYR A 158 -7.28 -14.83 -8.22
N PHE A 159 -8.37 -15.58 -8.05
CA PHE A 159 -8.61 -16.81 -8.82
C PHE A 159 -8.82 -16.58 -10.33
N ASP A 160 -9.18 -15.36 -10.74
CA ASP A 160 -9.35 -14.95 -12.13
C ASP A 160 -8.04 -14.50 -12.81
N THR A 161 -6.89 -14.62 -12.11
CA THR A 161 -5.57 -14.25 -12.65
C THR A 161 -5.24 -15.04 -13.92
N ASP A 162 -4.56 -14.40 -14.87
CA ASP A 162 -4.08 -15.07 -16.09
C ASP A 162 -2.87 -15.97 -15.76
N TYR A 163 -3.14 -17.21 -15.40
CA TYR A 163 -2.12 -18.21 -15.10
C TYR A 163 -1.23 -18.54 -16.29
N ARG A 164 -1.83 -18.52 -17.51
CA ARG A 164 -1.09 -18.81 -18.73
C ARG A 164 -0.09 -17.71 -19.04
N ALA A 165 -0.52 -16.46 -19.02
CA ALA A 165 0.39 -15.33 -19.20
C ALA A 165 1.52 -15.35 -18.16
N LYS A 166 1.23 -15.65 -16.89
CA LYS A 166 2.28 -15.77 -15.86
C LYS A 166 3.32 -16.84 -16.22
N ALA A 167 2.88 -17.99 -16.72
CA ALA A 167 3.79 -19.05 -17.12
C ALA A 167 4.62 -18.66 -18.36
N GLU A 168 4.01 -18.05 -19.37
CA GLU A 168 4.69 -17.58 -20.58
C GLU A 168 5.77 -16.53 -20.26
N TYR A 169 5.45 -15.55 -19.39
CA TYR A 169 6.42 -14.54 -18.94
C TYR A 169 7.54 -15.15 -18.09
N ALA A 170 7.24 -16.15 -17.26
CA ALA A 170 8.27 -16.83 -16.46
C ALA A 170 9.25 -17.60 -17.37
N VAL A 171 8.75 -18.35 -18.35
CA VAL A 171 9.59 -19.07 -19.30
C VAL A 171 10.44 -18.10 -20.12
N SER A 172 9.88 -17.00 -20.60
CA SER A 172 10.63 -15.99 -21.33
C SER A 172 11.72 -15.32 -20.48
N ALA A 173 11.46 -15.09 -19.19
CA ALA A 173 12.44 -14.49 -18.30
C ALA A 173 13.65 -15.39 -18.07
N LEU A 174 13.48 -16.72 -18.10
CA LEU A 174 14.58 -17.69 -17.96
C LEU A 174 15.60 -17.65 -19.12
N GLU A 175 15.35 -16.91 -20.19
CA GLU A 175 16.35 -16.59 -21.20
C GLU A 175 17.41 -15.60 -20.69
N ASN A 176 17.10 -14.83 -19.63
CA ASN A 176 17.95 -13.76 -19.12
C ASN A 176 18.35 -13.93 -17.65
N VAL A 177 17.62 -14.74 -16.88
CA VAL A 177 17.88 -15.03 -15.47
C VAL A 177 17.85 -16.52 -15.20
N ASP A 178 18.51 -16.94 -14.11
CA ASP A 178 18.64 -18.37 -13.76
C ASP A 178 17.42 -18.89 -12.98
N PHE A 179 16.61 -17.99 -12.39
CA PHE A 179 15.50 -18.33 -11.50
C PHE A 179 14.31 -17.38 -11.68
N VAL A 180 13.08 -17.91 -11.63
CA VAL A 180 11.83 -17.13 -11.58
C VAL A 180 10.91 -17.67 -10.51
#